data_be07e4fbdf9202aba70acfd5db858af2
#
_entry.id   be07e4fbdf9202aba70acfd5db858af2
#
_cell.length_a   1.000
_cell.length_b   1.000
_cell.length_c   1.000
_cell.angle_alpha   90.00
_cell.angle_beta   90.00
_cell.angle_gamma   90.00
#
_symmetry.space_group_name_H-M   'P 1'
#
loop_
_entity.id
_entity.type
_entity.pdbx_description
1 polymer ?
#
loop_
_entity_poly.entity_id
_entity_poly.type
_entity_poly.pdbx_seq_one_letter_code
_entity_poly.pdbx_strand_id
1 'polypeptide(L)'
;MLIRTHIAAAVAALATSTLAVAAGPAVVKGPGENPACFKPWTEQTKHFQWPAKKGPYRIALANGFVGNTWRIQMIKMAKAYAATPEMKGQLKEFKIVSTGTDVAAQIAAIDNFINSGYDAIVTIAVNPTAFAPVIKRANAAGVVLVPFDNVLDSEEVMQVNEDQLAMGAQSGEWLVKNLPAKTGKLLEVRGLPGNSVDRDRHLGFRKVVEAAGNKFQVVEVVGNWDDGTAQK
;
A
#
# COMPACT_ATOMS: atom_id res chain seq x y z
N MET A 1 -69.49 44.42 11.52
CA MET A 1 -68.59 43.51 12.25
C MET A 1 -67.73 42.76 11.23
N LEU A 2 -66.56 43.33 10.92
CA LEU A 2 -65.65 42.83 9.86
C LEU A 2 -64.58 41.96 10.53
N ILE A 3 -64.59 40.70 10.21
CA ILE A 3 -63.56 39.74 10.64
C ILE A 3 -62.39 39.82 9.62
N ARG A 4 -61.24 40.31 10.06
CA ARG A 4 -60.02 40.29 9.27
C ARG A 4 -59.26 38.99 9.57
N THR A 5 -59.22 38.12 8.58
CA THR A 5 -58.40 36.90 8.59
C THR A 5 -56.97 37.26 8.20
N HIS A 6 -56.00 37.05 9.09
CA HIS A 6 -54.57 37.19 8.78
C HIS A 6 -54.06 35.82 8.34
N ILE A 7 -53.65 35.72 7.06
CA ILE A 7 -52.94 34.55 6.54
C ILE A 7 -51.45 34.82 6.78
N ALA A 8 -50.85 34.07 7.71
CA ALA A 8 -49.43 34.08 7.90
C ALA A 8 -48.78 33.08 6.90
N ALA A 9 -48.05 33.61 5.93
CA ALA A 9 -47.26 32.81 5.01
C ALA A 9 -45.96 32.40 5.70
N ALA A 10 -45.82 31.10 6.03
CA ALA A 10 -44.59 30.53 6.50
C ALA A 10 -43.65 30.27 5.28
N VAL A 11 -42.59 31.06 5.15
CA VAL A 11 -41.50 30.78 4.19
C VAL A 11 -40.60 29.74 4.78
N ALA A 12 -40.72 28.50 4.31
CA ALA A 12 -39.76 27.43 4.62
C ALA A 12 -38.47 27.68 3.81
N ALA A 13 -37.41 28.11 4.49
CA ALA A 13 -36.08 28.19 3.93
C ALA A 13 -35.52 26.75 3.79
N LEU A 14 -35.52 26.22 2.57
CA LEU A 14 -34.78 25.01 2.25
C LEU A 14 -33.27 25.34 2.32
N ALA A 15 -32.62 24.93 3.40
CA ALA A 15 -31.17 24.90 3.48
C ALA A 15 -30.65 23.80 2.54
N THR A 16 -30.23 24.13 1.35
CA THR A 16 -29.49 23.24 0.46
C THR A 16 -28.09 23.06 1.04
N SER A 17 -27.94 22.00 1.83
CA SER A 17 -26.58 21.53 2.20
C SER A 17 -25.89 21.00 0.94
N THR A 18 -25.05 21.82 0.33
CA THR A 18 -24.10 21.36 -0.68
C THR A 18 -23.15 20.39 0.02
N LEU A 19 -23.34 19.10 -0.24
CA LEU A 19 -22.32 18.10 0.08
C LEU A 19 -21.06 18.50 -0.70
N ALA A 20 -20.06 19.04 -0.02
CA ALA A 20 -18.76 19.28 -0.60
C ALA A 20 -18.21 17.91 -1.00
N VAL A 21 -18.19 17.61 -2.28
CA VAL A 21 -17.48 16.44 -2.82
C VAL A 21 -16.02 16.63 -2.43
N ALA A 22 -15.47 15.67 -1.69
CA ALA A 22 -14.06 15.71 -1.31
C ALA A 22 -13.23 15.74 -2.60
N ALA A 23 -12.36 16.74 -2.73
CA ALA A 23 -11.47 16.82 -3.86
C ALA A 23 -10.38 15.75 -3.73
N GLY A 24 -10.16 14.97 -4.79
CA GLY A 24 -9.05 14.03 -4.86
C GLY A 24 -7.68 14.75 -4.86
N PRO A 25 -6.58 13.99 -4.89
CA PRO A 25 -5.25 14.58 -4.87
C PRO A 25 -4.95 15.36 -6.15
N ALA A 26 -4.23 16.47 -6.01
CA ALA A 26 -3.63 17.18 -7.13
C ALA A 26 -2.25 16.58 -7.45
N VAL A 27 -1.88 16.54 -8.73
CA VAL A 27 -0.50 16.23 -9.12
C VAL A 27 0.33 17.51 -9.02
N VAL A 28 1.41 17.45 -8.24
CA VAL A 28 2.27 18.60 -7.97
C VAL A 28 3.73 18.30 -8.38
N LYS A 29 4.56 19.33 -8.45
CA LYS A 29 5.99 19.14 -8.64
C LYS A 29 6.61 18.60 -7.35
N GLY A 30 7.41 17.55 -7.46
CA GLY A 30 8.16 17.00 -6.35
C GLY A 30 9.62 17.49 -6.30
N PRO A 31 10.41 16.98 -5.34
CA PRO A 31 10.03 16.05 -4.29
C PRO A 31 9.15 16.73 -3.23
N GLY A 32 8.29 15.92 -2.59
CA GLY A 32 7.51 16.36 -1.43
C GLY A 32 8.37 16.64 -0.19
N GLU A 33 7.75 16.72 0.97
CA GLU A 33 8.44 16.86 2.24
C GLU A 33 9.39 15.68 2.53
N ASN A 34 10.48 15.93 3.24
CA ASN A 34 11.53 14.95 3.58
C ASN A 34 12.20 14.26 2.37
N PRO A 35 12.75 15.00 1.41
CA PRO A 35 13.43 14.41 0.25
C PRO A 35 14.64 13.53 0.61
N ALA A 36 15.20 13.68 1.81
CA ALA A 36 16.26 12.81 2.31
C ALA A 36 15.81 11.37 2.57
N CYS A 37 14.53 11.16 2.90
CA CYS A 37 13.95 9.84 3.19
C CYS A 37 13.31 9.19 1.95
N PHE A 38 12.88 10.00 0.99
CA PHE A 38 12.15 9.53 -0.19
C PHE A 38 12.81 10.01 -1.47
N LYS A 39 13.15 9.07 -2.33
CA LYS A 39 13.60 9.35 -3.69
C LYS A 39 12.48 8.99 -4.66
N PRO A 40 12.21 9.82 -5.69
CA PRO A 40 11.29 9.43 -6.75
C PRO A 40 11.84 8.18 -7.45
N TRP A 41 10.93 7.29 -7.85
CA TRP A 41 11.28 6.05 -8.54
C TRP A 41 11.95 6.31 -9.90
N THR A 42 11.41 7.29 -10.63
CA THR A 42 11.95 7.80 -11.90
C THR A 42 11.78 9.31 -11.94
N GLU A 43 12.38 9.96 -12.95
CA GLU A 43 12.18 11.40 -13.20
C GLU A 43 10.73 11.74 -13.54
N GLN A 44 9.95 10.78 -14.03
CA GLN A 44 8.55 10.92 -14.38
C GLN A 44 7.60 10.61 -13.21
N THR A 45 8.12 10.23 -12.04
CA THR A 45 7.32 9.91 -10.85
C THR A 45 6.39 11.06 -10.51
N LYS A 46 5.09 10.78 -10.42
CA LYS A 46 4.07 11.74 -10.00
C LYS A 46 4.13 11.95 -8.49
N HIS A 47 3.97 13.19 -8.08
CA HIS A 47 3.82 13.55 -6.68
C HIS A 47 2.37 14.00 -6.43
N PHE A 48 1.79 13.55 -5.34
CA PHE A 48 0.39 13.82 -5.00
C PHE A 48 0.28 14.70 -3.77
N GLN A 49 -0.65 15.64 -3.82
CA GLN A 49 -1.00 16.49 -2.69
C GLN A 49 -2.51 16.41 -2.46
N TRP A 50 -2.91 15.92 -1.30
CA TRP A 50 -4.29 15.95 -0.86
C TRP A 50 -4.61 17.28 -0.18
N PRO A 51 -5.89 17.72 -0.23
CA PRO A 51 -6.33 18.85 0.58
C PRO A 51 -6.01 18.62 2.06
N ALA A 52 -5.52 19.67 2.72
CA ALA A 52 -5.21 19.61 4.14
C ALA A 52 -6.46 19.33 4.98
N LYS A 53 -6.36 18.40 5.91
CA LYS A 53 -7.41 18.09 6.89
C LYS A 53 -6.92 18.44 8.29
N LYS A 54 -7.84 18.81 9.17
CA LYS A 54 -7.54 19.01 10.59
C LYS A 54 -7.71 17.69 11.34
N GLY A 55 -6.69 17.35 12.13
CA GLY A 55 -6.77 16.20 13.05
C GLY A 55 -7.72 16.42 14.23
N PRO A 56 -7.85 15.46 15.12
CA PRO A 56 -7.13 14.18 15.10
C PRO A 56 -7.67 13.22 14.04
N TYR A 57 -6.77 12.40 13.45
CA TYR A 57 -7.04 11.57 12.28
C TYR A 57 -7.46 10.14 12.63
N ARG A 58 -8.26 9.54 11.77
CA ARG A 58 -8.55 8.11 11.74
C ARG A 58 -7.71 7.45 10.66
N ILE A 59 -6.79 6.59 11.07
CA ILE A 59 -5.88 5.89 10.15
C ILE A 59 -6.09 4.38 10.25
N ALA A 60 -6.08 3.70 9.13
CA ALA A 60 -6.18 2.25 9.08
C ALA A 60 -4.95 1.60 8.43
N LEU A 61 -4.65 0.37 8.84
CA LEU A 61 -3.75 -0.55 8.13
C LEU A 61 -4.59 -1.73 7.61
N ALA A 62 -4.80 -1.76 6.28
CA ALA A 62 -5.41 -2.88 5.58
C ALA A 62 -4.29 -3.85 5.17
N ASN A 63 -3.95 -4.77 6.06
CA ASN A 63 -2.94 -5.79 5.82
C ASN A 63 -3.55 -7.02 5.16
N GLY A 64 -2.81 -7.66 4.28
CA GLY A 64 -3.17 -8.95 3.71
C GLY A 64 -2.73 -10.11 4.60
N PHE A 65 -1.73 -10.84 4.15
CA PHE A 65 -1.17 -12.04 4.79
C PHE A 65 -0.46 -11.75 6.12
N VAL A 66 -0.50 -12.69 7.08
CA VAL A 66 0.11 -12.59 8.43
C VAL A 66 0.93 -13.84 8.79
N GLY A 67 1.32 -14.66 7.84
CA GLY A 67 1.89 -15.99 8.12
C GLY A 67 3.36 -16.02 8.54
N ASN A 68 4.07 -14.89 8.57
CA ASN A 68 5.50 -14.87 8.90
C ASN A 68 5.88 -13.83 9.94
N THR A 69 7.09 -13.99 10.50
CA THR A 69 7.63 -13.11 11.54
C THR A 69 7.77 -11.66 11.09
N TRP A 70 8.10 -11.41 9.81
CA TRP A 70 8.22 -10.06 9.27
C TRP A 70 6.88 -9.30 9.36
N ARG A 71 5.78 -9.93 8.92
CA ARG A 71 4.43 -9.32 8.99
C ARG A 71 3.97 -9.08 10.42
N ILE A 72 4.25 -10.04 11.31
CA ILE A 72 3.95 -9.90 12.75
C ILE A 72 4.73 -8.73 13.34
N GLN A 73 6.03 -8.62 13.02
CA GLN A 73 6.88 -7.53 13.48
C GLN A 73 6.39 -6.18 12.95
N MET A 74 6.09 -6.07 11.67
CA MET A 74 5.54 -4.87 11.04
C MET A 74 4.25 -4.40 11.75
N ILE A 75 3.31 -5.29 12.02
CA ILE A 75 2.07 -4.97 12.73
C ILE A 75 2.35 -4.47 14.15
N LYS A 76 3.30 -5.11 14.87
CA LYS A 76 3.72 -4.68 16.22
C LYS A 76 4.35 -3.28 16.18
N MET A 77 5.22 -3.02 15.20
CA MET A 77 5.85 -1.71 15.00
C MET A 77 4.82 -0.62 14.68
N ALA A 78 3.86 -0.89 13.78
CA ALA A 78 2.79 0.05 13.46
C ALA A 78 1.95 0.42 14.69
N LYS A 79 1.59 -0.58 15.52
CA LYS A 79 0.89 -0.34 16.80
C LYS A 79 1.73 0.46 17.77
N ALA A 80 3.01 0.12 17.91
CA ALA A 80 3.93 0.82 18.80
C ALA A 80 4.10 2.29 18.38
N TYR A 81 4.28 2.55 17.09
CA TYR A 81 4.40 3.90 16.56
C TYR A 81 3.11 4.71 16.78
N ALA A 82 1.95 4.14 16.48
CA ALA A 82 0.66 4.80 16.74
C ALA A 82 0.43 5.16 18.23
N ALA A 83 1.09 4.44 19.14
CA ALA A 83 1.01 4.68 20.60
C ALA A 83 2.08 5.66 21.13
N THR A 84 3.00 6.15 20.29
CA THR A 84 4.03 7.10 20.71
C THR A 84 3.41 8.43 21.18
N PRO A 85 4.09 9.18 22.06
CA PRO A 85 3.63 10.50 22.48
C PRO A 85 3.41 11.47 21.31
N GLU A 86 4.24 11.38 20.27
CA GLU A 86 4.13 12.18 19.05
C GLU A 86 2.80 11.92 18.31
N MET A 87 2.40 10.65 18.18
CA MET A 87 1.19 10.27 17.45
C MET A 87 -0.10 10.35 18.29
N LYS A 88 0.01 10.23 19.61
CA LYS A 88 -1.15 10.17 20.52
C LYS A 88 -2.08 11.39 20.46
N GLY A 89 -1.53 12.58 20.18
CA GLY A 89 -2.32 13.80 19.99
C GLY A 89 -2.86 13.97 18.57
N GLN A 90 -2.34 13.23 17.61
CA GLN A 90 -2.68 13.34 16.19
C GLN A 90 -3.69 12.28 15.74
N LEU A 91 -3.77 11.16 16.45
CA LEU A 91 -4.65 10.05 16.11
C LEU A 91 -5.92 10.03 16.98
N LYS A 92 -7.07 10.03 16.33
CA LYS A 92 -8.36 9.69 16.92
C LYS A 92 -8.54 8.17 17.02
N GLU A 93 -8.07 7.46 16.00
CA GLU A 93 -8.18 6.00 15.92
C GLU A 93 -7.08 5.45 15.00
N PHE A 94 -6.47 4.34 15.40
CA PHE A 94 -5.65 3.50 14.53
C PHE A 94 -6.17 2.06 14.53
N LYS A 95 -6.63 1.58 13.38
CA LYS A 95 -7.22 0.25 13.24
C LYS A 95 -6.45 -0.61 12.25
N ILE A 96 -6.28 -1.89 12.57
CA ILE A 96 -5.62 -2.87 11.72
C ILE A 96 -6.59 -3.99 11.41
N VAL A 97 -6.68 -4.34 10.12
CA VAL A 97 -7.41 -5.53 9.63
C VAL A 97 -6.45 -6.35 8.78
N SER A 98 -6.49 -7.65 8.96
CA SER A 98 -5.72 -8.61 8.12
C SER A 98 -6.70 -9.57 7.45
N THR A 99 -6.57 -9.73 6.14
CA THR A 99 -7.54 -10.46 5.30
C THR A 99 -6.97 -11.74 4.66
N GLY A 100 -5.75 -12.12 5.05
CA GLY A 100 -5.07 -13.25 4.43
C GLY A 100 -4.64 -12.94 2.99
N THR A 101 -4.77 -13.93 2.12
CA THR A 101 -4.42 -13.82 0.69
C THR A 101 -5.62 -13.52 -0.20
N ASP A 102 -6.79 -13.30 0.36
CA ASP A 102 -8.01 -12.98 -0.38
C ASP A 102 -8.01 -11.51 -0.82
N VAL A 103 -7.86 -11.30 -2.11
CA VAL A 103 -7.85 -9.98 -2.76
C VAL A 103 -9.18 -9.24 -2.59
N ALA A 104 -10.30 -9.94 -2.76
CA ALA A 104 -11.63 -9.34 -2.65
C ALA A 104 -11.92 -8.91 -1.21
N ALA A 105 -11.54 -9.72 -0.23
CA ALA A 105 -11.65 -9.36 1.18
C ALA A 105 -10.80 -8.15 1.54
N GLN A 106 -9.58 -8.02 0.97
CA GLN A 106 -8.74 -6.85 1.23
C GLN A 106 -9.33 -5.58 0.61
N ILE A 107 -9.83 -5.64 -0.62
CA ILE A 107 -10.51 -4.53 -1.28
C ILE A 107 -11.76 -4.12 -0.47
N ALA A 108 -12.57 -5.09 -0.03
CA ALA A 108 -13.75 -4.81 0.80
C ALA A 108 -13.39 -4.16 2.14
N ALA A 109 -12.28 -4.56 2.77
CA ALA A 109 -11.80 -3.92 3.99
C ALA A 109 -11.39 -2.46 3.76
N ILE A 110 -10.72 -2.16 2.65
CA ILE A 110 -10.38 -0.79 2.26
C ILE A 110 -11.65 0.03 2.01
N ASP A 111 -12.62 -0.50 1.25
CA ASP A 111 -13.90 0.16 1.01
C ASP A 111 -14.68 0.45 2.31
N ASN A 112 -14.66 -0.47 3.26
CA ASN A 112 -15.26 -0.26 4.57
C ASN A 112 -14.60 0.89 5.33
N PHE A 113 -13.27 1.05 5.26
CA PHE A 113 -12.58 2.18 5.86
C PHE A 113 -12.92 3.49 5.17
N ILE A 114 -12.97 3.51 3.83
CA ILE A 114 -13.39 4.69 3.05
C ILE A 114 -14.80 5.11 3.48
N ASN A 115 -15.77 4.18 3.47
CA ASN A 115 -17.16 4.43 3.82
C ASN A 115 -17.38 4.80 5.29
N SER A 116 -16.47 4.36 6.17
CA SER A 116 -16.49 4.71 7.60
C SER A 116 -15.81 6.05 7.90
N GLY A 117 -15.35 6.79 6.89
CA GLY A 117 -14.76 8.13 7.05
C GLY A 117 -13.37 8.10 7.68
N TYR A 118 -12.53 7.14 7.32
CA TYR A 118 -11.10 7.19 7.65
C TYR A 118 -10.41 8.24 6.78
N ASP A 119 -9.38 8.88 7.35
CA ASP A 119 -8.61 9.92 6.66
C ASP A 119 -7.50 9.36 5.80
N ALA A 120 -6.87 8.29 6.28
CA ALA A 120 -5.81 7.60 5.55
C ALA A 120 -5.87 6.09 5.76
N ILE A 121 -5.44 5.35 4.75
CA ILE A 121 -5.35 3.90 4.75
C ILE A 121 -3.97 3.51 4.22
N VAL A 122 -3.20 2.82 5.04
CA VAL A 122 -1.93 2.21 4.64
C VAL A 122 -2.23 0.75 4.28
N THR A 123 -1.65 0.22 3.20
CA THR A 123 -1.91 -1.16 2.78
C THR A 123 -0.66 -1.85 2.26
N ILE A 124 -0.56 -3.15 2.54
CA ILE A 124 0.36 -4.07 1.86
C ILE A 124 -0.49 -4.97 0.97
N ALA A 125 -0.52 -4.66 -0.32
CA ALA A 125 -1.42 -5.30 -1.25
C ALA A 125 -1.04 -6.77 -1.50
N VAL A 126 -2.03 -7.66 -1.54
CA VAL A 126 -1.80 -9.08 -1.85
C VAL A 126 -1.69 -9.35 -3.36
N ASN A 127 -2.16 -8.41 -4.19
CA ASN A 127 -2.11 -8.50 -5.65
C ASN A 127 -1.82 -7.11 -6.25
N PRO A 128 -0.94 -6.97 -7.25
CA PRO A 128 -0.55 -5.66 -7.78
C PRO A 128 -1.58 -5.01 -8.71
N THR A 129 -2.48 -5.78 -9.35
CA THR A 129 -3.30 -5.30 -10.47
C THR A 129 -4.77 -5.03 -10.12
N ALA A 130 -5.31 -5.65 -9.07
CA ALA A 130 -6.76 -5.64 -8.79
C ALA A 130 -7.28 -4.34 -8.12
N PHE A 131 -6.40 -3.42 -7.71
CA PHE A 131 -6.74 -2.31 -6.82
C PHE A 131 -7.17 -1.02 -7.53
N ALA A 132 -7.08 -0.93 -8.86
CA ALA A 132 -7.40 0.30 -9.58
C ALA A 132 -8.81 0.88 -9.25
N PRO A 133 -9.89 0.09 -9.12
CA PRO A 133 -11.20 0.64 -8.76
C PRO A 133 -11.25 1.22 -7.34
N VAL A 134 -10.61 0.57 -6.34
CA VAL A 134 -10.61 1.06 -4.96
C VAL A 134 -9.73 2.29 -4.79
N ILE A 135 -8.62 2.42 -5.54
CA ILE A 135 -7.81 3.63 -5.61
C ILE A 135 -8.68 4.82 -6.06
N LYS A 136 -9.46 4.66 -7.13
CA LYS A 136 -10.37 5.71 -7.61
C LYS A 136 -11.40 6.11 -6.56
N ARG A 137 -11.96 5.14 -5.82
CA ARG A 137 -12.92 5.43 -4.75
C ARG A 137 -12.27 6.17 -3.58
N ALA A 138 -11.07 5.75 -3.16
CA ALA A 138 -10.31 6.46 -2.11
C ALA A 138 -10.03 7.91 -2.52
N ASN A 139 -9.52 8.12 -3.73
CA ASN A 139 -9.24 9.45 -4.25
C ASN A 139 -10.50 10.31 -4.33
N ALA A 140 -11.62 9.78 -4.85
CA ALA A 140 -12.90 10.50 -4.92
C ALA A 140 -13.46 10.86 -3.53
N ALA A 141 -13.20 10.04 -2.52
CA ALA A 141 -13.58 10.30 -1.13
C ALA A 141 -12.59 11.20 -0.38
N GLY A 142 -11.50 11.61 -1.01
CA GLY A 142 -10.42 12.38 -0.37
C GLY A 142 -9.69 11.59 0.73
N VAL A 143 -9.67 10.26 0.64
CA VAL A 143 -8.95 9.38 1.55
C VAL A 143 -7.55 9.11 0.99
N VAL A 144 -6.53 9.31 1.79
CA VAL A 144 -5.14 9.05 1.41
C VAL A 144 -4.89 7.54 1.48
N LEU A 145 -4.78 6.88 0.32
CA LEU A 145 -4.41 5.47 0.26
C LEU A 145 -2.92 5.36 -0.05
N VAL A 146 -2.17 4.64 0.79
CA VAL A 146 -0.71 4.48 0.67
C VAL A 146 -0.35 3.00 0.68
N PRO A 147 -0.16 2.37 -0.48
CA PRO A 147 0.50 1.09 -0.58
C PRO A 147 1.97 1.20 -0.19
N PHE A 148 2.49 0.19 0.51
CA PHE A 148 3.91 0.10 0.84
C PHE A 148 4.40 -1.34 0.74
N ASP A 149 5.70 -1.54 0.54
CA ASP A 149 6.37 -2.84 0.34
C ASP A 149 5.85 -3.58 -0.91
N ASN A 150 4.62 -4.06 -0.90
CA ASN A 150 3.97 -4.67 -2.07
C ASN A 150 3.31 -3.58 -2.92
N VAL A 151 4.01 -3.14 -3.96
CA VAL A 151 3.51 -2.09 -4.86
C VAL A 151 2.37 -2.56 -5.74
N LEU A 152 1.55 -1.60 -6.13
CA LEU A 152 0.49 -1.75 -7.12
C LEU A 152 0.98 -1.31 -8.50
N ASP A 153 0.52 -1.99 -9.53
CA ASP A 153 0.76 -1.61 -10.93
C ASP A 153 -0.18 -0.42 -11.28
N SER A 154 0.06 0.73 -10.64
CA SER A 154 -0.76 1.93 -10.79
C SER A 154 0.07 3.19 -10.53
N GLU A 155 -0.13 4.20 -11.38
CA GLU A 155 0.42 5.55 -11.23
C GLU A 155 -0.57 6.54 -10.59
N GLU A 156 -1.74 6.09 -10.14
CA GLU A 156 -2.82 6.92 -9.59
C GLU A 156 -2.82 6.93 -8.06
N VAL A 157 -1.75 6.41 -7.43
CA VAL A 157 -1.62 6.30 -5.98
C VAL A 157 -0.18 6.54 -5.54
N MET A 158 -0.01 7.23 -4.41
CA MET A 158 1.30 7.38 -3.79
C MET A 158 1.73 6.05 -3.17
N GLN A 159 2.91 5.57 -3.50
CA GLN A 159 3.44 4.30 -3.01
C GLN A 159 4.81 4.52 -2.36
N VAL A 160 5.09 3.74 -1.32
CA VAL A 160 6.38 3.73 -0.63
C VAL A 160 6.97 2.33 -0.70
N ASN A 161 8.11 2.18 -1.35
CA ASN A 161 8.72 0.89 -1.59
C ASN A 161 10.25 1.00 -1.61
N GLU A 162 10.90 -0.13 -1.40
CA GLU A 162 12.29 -0.38 -1.72
C GLU A 162 12.44 -0.99 -3.13
N ASP A 163 13.63 -0.91 -3.71
CA ASP A 163 13.92 -1.49 -5.02
C ASP A 163 14.04 -3.02 -4.95
N GLN A 164 12.93 -3.70 -5.15
CA GLN A 164 12.84 -5.17 -5.09
C GLN A 164 13.62 -5.85 -6.22
N LEU A 165 13.70 -5.21 -7.40
CA LEU A 165 14.55 -5.69 -8.51
C LEU A 165 16.02 -5.65 -8.12
N ALA A 166 16.47 -4.52 -7.56
CA ALA A 166 17.85 -4.38 -7.10
C ALA A 166 18.17 -5.38 -5.97
N MET A 167 17.25 -5.62 -5.04
CA MET A 167 17.43 -6.62 -3.97
C MET A 167 17.61 -8.03 -4.54
N GLY A 168 16.80 -8.40 -5.52
CA GLY A 168 16.96 -9.68 -6.24
C GLY A 168 18.29 -9.77 -6.98
N ALA A 169 18.68 -8.71 -7.69
CA ALA A 169 19.93 -8.62 -8.41
C ALA A 169 21.15 -8.76 -7.47
N GLN A 170 21.17 -8.05 -6.34
CA GLN A 170 22.23 -8.15 -5.33
C GLN A 170 22.41 -9.59 -4.82
N SER A 171 21.31 -10.32 -4.61
CA SER A 171 21.37 -11.72 -4.21
C SER A 171 22.03 -12.59 -5.28
N GLY A 172 21.66 -12.38 -6.56
CA GLY A 172 22.27 -13.05 -7.70
C GLY A 172 23.76 -12.72 -7.85
N GLU A 173 24.12 -11.45 -7.73
CA GLU A 173 25.52 -10.97 -7.82
C GLU A 173 26.39 -11.59 -6.73
N TRP A 174 25.89 -11.58 -5.49
CA TRP A 174 26.60 -12.20 -4.38
C TRP A 174 26.86 -13.68 -4.64
N LEU A 175 25.85 -14.39 -5.11
CA LEU A 175 25.91 -15.83 -5.40
C LEU A 175 26.90 -16.12 -6.52
N VAL A 176 26.80 -15.45 -7.67
CA VAL A 176 27.71 -15.61 -8.81
C VAL A 176 29.16 -15.29 -8.43
N LYS A 177 29.37 -14.28 -7.59
CA LYS A 177 30.69 -13.88 -7.11
C LYS A 177 31.31 -14.92 -6.16
N ASN A 178 30.52 -15.45 -5.23
CA ASN A 178 31.05 -16.17 -4.06
C ASN A 178 30.95 -17.70 -4.17
N LEU A 179 30.15 -18.24 -5.09
CA LEU A 179 30.10 -19.69 -5.27
C LEU A 179 31.43 -20.25 -5.83
N PRO A 180 32.07 -21.21 -5.14
CA PRO A 180 33.35 -21.71 -5.57
C PRO A 180 33.36 -22.36 -6.96
N ALA A 181 32.33 -23.16 -7.23
CA ALA A 181 32.25 -23.94 -8.46
C ALA A 181 31.84 -23.11 -9.70
N LYS A 182 31.26 -21.91 -9.53
CA LYS A 182 30.74 -21.09 -10.61
C LYS A 182 29.73 -21.78 -11.56
N THR A 183 29.31 -23.00 -11.20
CA THR A 183 28.34 -23.84 -11.92
C THR A 183 27.58 -24.69 -10.92
N GLY A 184 26.43 -25.21 -11.32
CA GLY A 184 25.69 -26.18 -10.48
C GLY A 184 24.19 -25.92 -10.43
N LYS A 185 23.55 -26.55 -9.46
CA LYS A 185 22.13 -26.38 -9.20
C LYS A 185 21.91 -25.34 -8.10
N LEU A 186 20.97 -24.43 -8.33
CA LEU A 186 20.51 -23.46 -7.36
C LEU A 186 19.06 -23.73 -7.02
N LEU A 187 18.73 -23.75 -5.74
CA LEU A 187 17.35 -23.79 -5.28
C LEU A 187 16.90 -22.34 -5.04
N GLU A 188 15.90 -21.91 -5.77
CA GLU A 188 15.21 -20.64 -5.54
C GLU A 188 13.89 -20.89 -4.81
N VAL A 189 13.83 -20.52 -3.54
CA VAL A 189 12.58 -20.59 -2.76
C VAL A 189 11.81 -19.29 -2.96
N ARG A 190 10.74 -19.38 -3.76
CA ARG A 190 9.89 -18.24 -4.14
C ARG A 190 8.96 -17.84 -2.99
N GLY A 191 8.50 -16.60 -3.05
CA GLY A 191 7.46 -16.11 -2.16
C GLY A 191 6.05 -16.53 -2.57
N LEU A 192 5.08 -15.62 -2.36
CA LEU A 192 3.69 -15.83 -2.74
C LEU A 192 3.50 -15.52 -4.24
N PRO A 193 3.09 -16.48 -5.06
CA PRO A 193 2.85 -16.26 -6.50
C PRO A 193 1.84 -15.14 -6.75
N GLY A 194 2.12 -14.31 -7.77
CA GLY A 194 1.27 -13.17 -8.13
C GLY A 194 1.47 -11.92 -7.27
N ASN A 195 2.41 -11.96 -6.31
CA ASN A 195 2.80 -10.81 -5.51
C ASN A 195 3.93 -10.03 -6.20
N SER A 196 3.91 -8.69 -6.13
CA SER A 196 4.91 -7.83 -6.78
C SER A 196 6.32 -8.04 -6.23
N VAL A 197 6.47 -8.21 -4.93
CA VAL A 197 7.78 -8.43 -4.28
C VAL A 197 8.41 -9.73 -4.73
N ASP A 198 7.64 -10.82 -4.79
CA ASP A 198 8.11 -12.11 -5.31
C ASP A 198 8.53 -11.99 -6.77
N ARG A 199 7.68 -11.39 -7.61
CA ARG A 199 7.95 -11.17 -9.03
C ARG A 199 9.26 -10.41 -9.24
N ASP A 200 9.41 -9.26 -8.60
CA ASP A 200 10.51 -8.35 -8.88
C ASP A 200 11.85 -8.87 -8.33
N ARG A 201 11.85 -9.49 -7.14
CA ARG A 201 13.06 -10.17 -6.61
C ARG A 201 13.49 -11.33 -7.51
N HIS A 202 12.55 -12.14 -7.96
CA HIS A 202 12.82 -13.21 -8.91
C HIS A 202 13.43 -12.68 -10.21
N LEU A 203 12.80 -11.67 -10.82
CA LEU A 203 13.29 -11.09 -12.07
C LEU A 203 14.70 -10.50 -11.91
N GLY A 204 14.97 -9.79 -10.82
CA GLY A 204 16.30 -9.25 -10.52
C GLY A 204 17.35 -10.35 -10.36
N PHE A 205 17.04 -11.37 -9.59
CA PHE A 205 17.90 -12.53 -9.37
C PHE A 205 18.20 -13.28 -10.68
N ARG A 206 17.16 -13.63 -11.44
CA ARG A 206 17.28 -14.38 -12.69
C ARG A 206 18.10 -13.63 -13.73
N LYS A 207 17.88 -12.33 -13.88
CA LYS A 207 18.66 -11.50 -14.80
C LYS A 207 20.16 -11.61 -14.59
N VAL A 208 20.61 -11.61 -13.34
CA VAL A 208 22.04 -11.71 -13.00
C VAL A 208 22.57 -13.13 -13.22
N VAL A 209 21.84 -14.14 -12.77
CA VAL A 209 22.27 -15.54 -12.89
C VAL A 209 22.33 -15.99 -14.35
N GLU A 210 21.39 -15.57 -15.19
CA GLU A 210 21.38 -15.83 -16.63
C GLU A 210 22.50 -15.10 -17.37
N ALA A 211 22.78 -13.86 -17.02
CA ALA A 211 23.91 -13.08 -17.56
C ALA A 211 25.29 -13.71 -17.22
N ALA A 212 25.37 -14.54 -16.20
CA ALA A 212 26.57 -15.29 -15.86
C ALA A 212 26.87 -16.46 -16.82
N GLY A 213 26.12 -16.59 -17.92
CA GLY A 213 26.38 -17.53 -19.00
C GLY A 213 25.75 -18.91 -18.80
N ASN A 214 24.56 -18.96 -18.21
CA ASN A 214 23.77 -20.21 -17.99
C ASN A 214 24.53 -21.34 -17.29
N LYS A 215 25.44 -20.99 -16.40
CA LYS A 215 26.25 -21.95 -15.66
C LYS A 215 25.49 -22.62 -14.53
N PHE A 216 24.34 -22.06 -14.18
CA PHE A 216 23.52 -22.54 -13.08
C PHE A 216 22.18 -23.06 -13.58
N GLN A 217 21.81 -24.25 -13.13
CA GLN A 217 20.45 -24.76 -13.26
C GLN A 217 19.62 -24.28 -12.06
N VAL A 218 18.70 -23.36 -12.27
CA VAL A 218 17.80 -22.90 -11.20
C VAL A 218 16.60 -23.82 -11.10
N VAL A 219 16.39 -24.37 -9.89
CA VAL A 219 15.19 -25.13 -9.53
C VAL A 219 14.34 -24.23 -8.62
N GLU A 220 13.11 -24.00 -9.00
CA GLU A 220 12.19 -23.14 -8.26
C GLU A 220 11.22 -23.97 -7.42
N VAL A 221 10.98 -23.53 -6.18
CA VAL A 221 9.92 -24.03 -5.31
C VAL A 221 9.17 -22.86 -4.69
N VAL A 222 7.90 -23.05 -4.38
CA VAL A 222 7.05 -22.00 -3.82
C VAL A 222 6.97 -22.16 -2.30
N GLY A 223 7.50 -21.17 -1.57
CA GLY A 223 7.46 -21.09 -0.11
C GLY A 223 6.31 -20.28 0.46
N ASN A 224 5.55 -19.54 -0.38
CA ASN A 224 4.36 -18.75 -0.01
C ASN A 224 4.60 -17.71 1.11
N TRP A 225 5.82 -17.24 1.33
CA TRP A 225 6.20 -16.42 2.49
C TRP A 225 5.91 -17.10 3.84
N ASP A 226 5.78 -18.42 3.86
CA ASP A 226 5.45 -19.23 5.04
C ASP A 226 6.61 -20.16 5.38
N ASP A 227 7.11 -20.05 6.61
CA ASP A 227 8.30 -20.77 7.05
C ASP A 227 8.09 -22.29 6.99
N GLY A 228 6.90 -22.77 7.35
CA GLY A 228 6.58 -24.20 7.32
C GLY A 228 6.46 -24.77 5.91
N THR A 229 5.98 -23.98 4.96
CA THR A 229 5.91 -24.36 3.54
C THR A 229 7.31 -24.37 2.92
N ALA A 230 8.14 -23.39 3.23
CA ALA A 230 9.49 -23.27 2.70
C ALA A 230 10.46 -24.36 3.20
N GLN A 231 10.14 -25.04 4.30
CA GLN A 231 10.95 -26.14 4.87
C GLN A 231 10.62 -27.52 4.28
N LYS A 232 9.55 -27.66 3.53
CA LYS A 232 9.11 -28.94 2.93
C LYS A 232 9.75 -29.15 1.56
#